data_30c620a04107418a4c27b46231533663
#
_entry.id   30c620a04107418a4c27b46231533663
#
_cell.length_a   1.000
_cell.length_b   1.000
_cell.length_c   1.000
_cell.angle_alpha   90.00
_cell.angle_beta   90.00
_cell.angle_gamma   90.00
#
_symmetry.space_group_name_H-M   'P 1'
#
loop_
_entity.id
_entity.type
_entity.pdbx_description
1 polymer ?
#
loop_
_entity_poly.entity_id
_entity_poly.type
_entity_poly.pdbx_seq_one_letter_code
_entity_poly.pdbx_strand_id
1 'polypeptide(L)'
;RPPGREAYPGDIFFVHSRLLERSTRLNASHGGGSMTALPIVETKQGEIAAYIPTNLISITDGQIYLDSNLFTSGFRPAIDISKSVSRIGGKTQHPAIRDQAGRIKLDYLQFLELESFSRFGQKLEASMEARIKRGRLLREVLKQDRLAPGTSTFQLAWLIAYNDGFFDPLQPSEISGQLQQLEQAVQKSTLALNNDLQQWRQFLNDTLPFVT
;
A
#
# COMPACT_ATOMS: atom_id res chain seq x y z
N ARG A 1 25.13 19.05 24.65
CA ARG A 1 25.26 20.11 23.64
C ARG A 1 24.12 21.11 23.78
N PRO A 2 24.29 22.39 23.39
CA PRO A 2 23.26 23.40 23.56
C PRO A 2 21.96 23.00 22.79
N PRO A 3 20.78 23.36 23.32
CA PRO A 3 19.51 23.04 22.69
C PRO A 3 19.34 23.82 21.38
N GLY A 4 18.85 23.12 20.36
CA GLY A 4 18.46 23.66 19.07
C GLY A 4 16.93 23.80 18.92
N ARG A 5 16.43 23.53 17.71
CA ARG A 5 14.98 23.56 17.41
C ARG A 5 14.19 22.62 18.32
N GLU A 6 13.06 23.08 18.84
CA GLU A 6 12.18 22.36 19.77
C GLU A 6 12.91 21.82 21.03
N ALA A 7 13.96 22.56 21.47
CA ALA A 7 14.80 22.21 22.62
C ALA A 7 15.56 20.86 22.51
N TYR A 8 15.59 20.25 21.33
CA TYR A 8 16.42 19.07 21.08
C TYR A 8 17.92 19.46 20.97
N PRO A 9 18.86 18.52 21.24
CA PRO A 9 20.27 18.76 21.00
C PRO A 9 20.54 19.20 19.55
N GLY A 10 21.39 20.22 19.36
CA GLY A 10 21.63 20.82 18.04
C GLY A 10 22.21 19.87 16.99
N ASP A 11 22.76 18.72 17.40
CA ASP A 11 23.33 17.69 16.53
C ASP A 11 22.43 16.45 16.33
N ILE A 12 21.16 16.49 16.76
CA ILE A 12 20.31 15.30 16.72
C ILE A 12 20.11 14.76 15.29
N PHE A 13 20.02 15.64 14.30
CA PHE A 13 19.95 15.24 12.90
C PHE A 13 21.16 14.40 12.50
N PHE A 14 22.36 14.85 12.87
CA PHE A 14 23.60 14.13 12.58
C PHE A 14 23.67 12.77 13.28
N VAL A 15 23.18 12.68 14.52
CA VAL A 15 23.15 11.42 15.26
C VAL A 15 22.17 10.44 14.59
N HIS A 16 20.98 10.90 14.19
CA HIS A 16 19.98 10.08 13.50
C HIS A 16 20.49 9.61 12.12
N SER A 17 21.10 10.51 11.32
CA SER A 17 21.63 10.13 10.01
C SER A 17 22.71 9.08 10.12
N ARG A 18 23.68 9.25 11.03
CA ARG A 18 24.73 8.26 11.28
C ARG A 18 24.18 6.90 11.72
N LEU A 19 23.12 6.89 12.53
CA LEU A 19 22.49 5.65 12.96
C LEU A 19 21.82 4.94 11.77
N LEU A 20 21.06 5.67 10.97
CA LEU A 20 20.27 5.11 9.87
C LEU A 20 21.12 4.74 8.65
N GLU A 21 22.21 5.46 8.39
CA GLU A 21 23.15 5.14 7.31
C GLU A 21 23.89 3.81 7.49
N ARG A 22 23.77 3.17 8.66
CA ARG A 22 24.25 1.79 8.85
C ARG A 22 23.41 0.78 8.06
N SER A 23 22.18 1.15 7.73
CA SER A 23 21.32 0.35 6.86
C SER A 23 21.78 0.52 5.43
N THR A 24 22.25 -0.56 4.83
CA THR A 24 22.85 -0.52 3.50
C THR A 24 22.78 -1.89 2.83
N ARG A 25 23.06 -1.90 1.55
CA ARG A 25 23.34 -3.12 0.81
C ARG A 25 24.81 -3.12 0.41
N LEU A 26 25.53 -4.13 0.84
CA LEU A 26 26.91 -4.33 0.47
C LEU A 26 27.03 -4.83 -0.97
N ASN A 27 28.11 -4.46 -1.64
CA ASN A 27 28.45 -5.03 -2.95
C ASN A 27 28.96 -6.47 -2.82
N ALA A 28 29.08 -7.15 -3.94
CA ALA A 28 29.51 -8.56 -3.98
C ALA A 28 30.89 -8.78 -3.36
N SER A 29 31.83 -7.80 -3.47
CA SER A 29 33.17 -7.89 -2.89
C SER A 29 33.18 -7.87 -1.36
N HIS A 30 32.08 -7.41 -0.74
CA HIS A 30 31.89 -7.37 0.72
C HIS A 30 30.80 -8.36 1.18
N GLY A 31 30.50 -9.40 0.38
CA GLY A 31 29.55 -10.45 0.73
C GLY A 31 28.10 -10.22 0.33
N GLY A 32 27.74 -9.07 -0.27
CA GLY A 32 26.40 -8.80 -0.84
C GLY A 32 25.26 -8.74 0.15
N GLY A 33 25.53 -8.71 1.47
CA GLY A 33 24.50 -8.65 2.52
C GLY A 33 23.74 -7.32 2.51
N SER A 34 22.53 -7.31 3.10
CA SER A 34 21.72 -6.11 3.23
C SER A 34 21.13 -5.96 4.63
N MET A 35 20.93 -4.71 5.05
CA MET A 35 20.25 -4.35 6.28
C MET A 35 19.21 -3.30 5.99
N THR A 36 17.98 -3.52 6.46
CA THR A 36 16.86 -2.57 6.38
C THR A 36 16.57 -2.02 7.77
N ALA A 37 16.47 -0.70 7.90
CA ALA A 37 15.99 -0.05 9.11
C ALA A 37 14.54 0.41 8.92
N LEU A 38 13.72 0.16 9.94
CA LEU A 38 12.34 0.63 10.04
C LEU A 38 12.21 1.51 11.29
N PRO A 39 12.65 2.78 11.23
CA PRO A 39 12.51 3.68 12.37
C PRO A 39 11.03 4.01 12.58
N ILE A 40 10.59 3.90 13.84
CA ILE A 40 9.21 4.23 14.23
C ILE A 40 9.27 5.52 15.06
N VAL A 41 8.48 6.51 14.66
CA VAL A 41 8.37 7.78 15.36
C VAL A 41 6.91 8.13 15.62
N GLU A 42 6.62 8.58 16.83
CA GLU A 42 5.30 9.06 17.18
C GLU A 42 5.10 10.50 16.69
N THR A 43 3.92 10.77 16.12
CA THR A 43 3.49 12.11 15.77
C THR A 43 2.47 12.60 16.79
N LYS A 44 2.70 13.77 17.37
CA LYS A 44 1.72 14.40 18.25
C LYS A 44 0.57 14.95 17.42
N GLN A 45 -0.65 14.49 17.70
CA GLN A 45 -1.87 14.91 16.98
C GLN A 45 -1.79 14.79 15.43
N GLY A 46 -0.96 13.87 14.93
CA GLY A 46 -0.78 13.68 13.49
C GLY A 46 0.13 14.70 12.81
N GLU A 47 0.86 15.55 13.58
CA GLU A 47 1.75 16.56 13.03
C GLU A 47 3.04 15.95 12.49
N ILE A 48 3.14 15.87 11.16
CA ILE A 48 4.32 15.38 10.45
C ILE A 48 5.41 16.45 10.37
N ALA A 49 5.03 17.73 10.47
CA ALA A 49 5.94 18.87 10.33
C ALA A 49 6.83 19.13 11.57
N ALA A 50 6.65 18.37 12.65
CA ALA A 50 7.51 18.43 13.82
C ALA A 50 8.96 18.06 13.51
N TYR A 51 9.90 18.49 14.34
CA TYR A 51 11.34 18.41 14.05
C TYR A 51 11.84 16.98 13.86
N ILE A 52 11.48 16.04 14.74
CA ILE A 52 11.97 14.66 14.64
C ILE A 52 11.36 13.92 13.44
N PRO A 53 10.03 13.94 13.19
CA PRO A 53 9.45 13.36 11.99
C PRO A 53 10.08 13.88 10.69
N THR A 54 10.25 15.21 10.56
CA THR A 54 10.86 15.80 9.34
C THR A 54 12.30 15.36 9.14
N ASN A 55 13.10 15.24 10.20
CA ASN A 55 14.46 14.73 10.11
C ASN A 55 14.49 13.28 9.61
N LEU A 56 13.66 12.41 10.19
CA LEU A 56 13.60 10.99 9.77
C LEU A 56 13.11 10.84 8.33
N ILE A 57 12.09 11.59 7.92
CA ILE A 57 11.59 11.60 6.54
C ILE A 57 12.69 12.05 5.56
N SER A 58 13.53 13.01 5.96
CA SER A 58 14.61 13.49 5.09
C SER A 58 15.76 12.50 4.93
N ILE A 59 16.03 11.69 5.94
CA ILE A 59 17.12 10.70 5.95
C ILE A 59 16.69 9.40 5.25
N THR A 60 15.46 8.97 5.43
CA THR A 60 14.93 7.69 4.93
C THR A 60 14.48 7.77 3.46
N ASP A 61 14.29 6.62 2.81
CA ASP A 61 13.81 6.52 1.42
C ASP A 61 12.30 6.67 1.27
N GLY A 62 11.61 7.09 2.31
CA GLY A 62 10.17 7.32 2.32
C GLY A 62 9.59 7.12 3.71
N GLN A 63 8.28 7.26 3.81
CA GLN A 63 7.54 7.06 5.05
C GLN A 63 6.25 6.30 4.83
N ILE A 64 5.88 5.50 5.80
CA ILE A 64 4.55 4.89 5.94
C ILE A 64 3.84 5.65 7.05
N TYR A 65 2.76 6.36 6.71
CA TYR A 65 1.98 7.13 7.68
C TYR A 65 0.81 6.29 8.19
N LEU A 66 0.73 6.10 9.51
CA LEU A 66 -0.37 5.43 10.17
C LEU A 66 -1.34 6.47 10.74
N ASP A 67 -2.61 6.37 10.35
CA ASP A 67 -3.66 7.31 10.76
C ASP A 67 -4.59 6.68 11.81
N SER A 68 -4.79 7.41 12.93
CA SER A 68 -5.64 6.94 14.02
C SER A 68 -7.12 6.85 13.65
N ASN A 69 -7.62 7.71 12.74
CA ASN A 69 -9.01 7.66 12.29
C ASN A 69 -9.25 6.43 11.40
N LEU A 70 -8.31 6.08 10.54
CA LEU A 70 -8.37 4.82 9.78
C LEU A 70 -8.38 3.61 10.72
N PHE A 71 -7.55 3.64 11.76
CA PHE A 71 -7.50 2.56 12.75
C PHE A 71 -8.82 2.39 13.49
N THR A 72 -9.40 3.48 14.00
CA THR A 72 -10.67 3.45 14.73
C THR A 72 -11.87 3.10 13.85
N SER A 73 -11.82 3.43 12.55
CA SER A 73 -12.82 3.02 11.56
C SER A 73 -12.73 1.55 11.13
N GLY A 74 -11.76 0.80 11.68
CA GLY A 74 -11.56 -0.62 11.37
C GLY A 74 -10.78 -0.90 10.09
N PHE A 75 -10.20 0.12 9.44
CA PHE A 75 -9.32 -0.07 8.30
C PHE A 75 -7.92 -0.46 8.79
N ARG A 76 -7.51 -1.69 8.53
CA ARG A 76 -6.22 -2.25 8.97
C ARG A 76 -5.52 -2.98 7.84
N PRO A 77 -4.20 -2.72 7.64
CA PRO A 77 -3.38 -1.74 8.35
C PRO A 77 -3.85 -0.31 8.10
N ALA A 78 -3.75 0.54 9.12
CA ALA A 78 -4.25 1.92 9.10
C ALA A 78 -3.31 2.88 8.34
N ILE A 79 -2.89 2.48 7.14
CA ILE A 79 -1.95 3.22 6.30
C ILE A 79 -2.69 4.29 5.51
N ASP A 80 -2.35 5.54 5.74
CA ASP A 80 -2.80 6.65 4.89
C ASP A 80 -1.93 6.70 3.63
N ILE A 81 -2.49 6.23 2.52
CA ILE A 81 -1.80 6.16 1.23
C ILE A 81 -1.51 7.57 0.67
N SER A 82 -2.30 8.57 1.03
CA SER A 82 -2.12 9.95 0.57
C SER A 82 -0.86 10.60 1.15
N LYS A 83 -0.58 10.32 2.42
CA LYS A 83 0.57 10.86 3.17
C LYS A 83 1.80 9.96 3.11
N SER A 84 1.62 8.70 2.71
CA SER A 84 2.72 7.75 2.56
C SER A 84 3.44 7.95 1.24
N VAL A 85 4.78 7.95 1.30
CA VAL A 85 5.64 8.21 0.14
C VAL A 85 6.77 7.20 0.09
N SER A 86 7.09 6.71 -1.10
CA SER A 86 8.32 5.98 -1.40
C SER A 86 9.13 6.74 -2.44
N ARG A 87 10.40 7.05 -2.12
CA ARG A 87 11.33 7.69 -3.07
C ARG A 87 11.89 6.70 -4.09
N ILE A 88 11.92 5.41 -3.73
CA ILE A 88 12.38 4.33 -4.62
C ILE A 88 11.27 3.96 -5.60
N GLY A 89 10.02 3.97 -5.15
CA GLY A 89 8.85 3.66 -5.97
C GLY A 89 8.89 2.23 -6.51
N GLY A 90 8.42 2.06 -7.73
CA GLY A 90 8.32 0.74 -8.38
C GLY A 90 9.64 0.11 -8.84
N LYS A 91 10.79 0.77 -8.64
CA LYS A 91 12.10 0.26 -9.13
C LYS A 91 12.51 -1.06 -8.50
N THR A 92 12.07 -1.34 -7.28
CA THR A 92 12.36 -2.58 -6.55
C THR A 92 11.27 -3.64 -6.68
N GLN A 93 10.15 -3.30 -7.28
CA GLN A 93 9.06 -4.25 -7.52
C GLN A 93 9.36 -5.14 -8.72
N HIS A 94 8.84 -6.38 -8.68
CA HIS A 94 8.83 -7.23 -9.86
C HIS A 94 8.06 -6.53 -11.00
N PRO A 95 8.55 -6.58 -12.27
CA PRO A 95 7.92 -5.88 -13.39
C PRO A 95 6.42 -6.13 -13.51
N ALA A 96 5.98 -7.39 -13.39
CA ALA A 96 4.57 -7.76 -13.46
C ALA A 96 3.71 -7.06 -12.39
N ILE A 97 4.20 -6.97 -11.15
CA ILE A 97 3.50 -6.25 -10.06
C ILE A 97 3.50 -4.76 -10.33
N ARG A 98 4.64 -4.19 -10.72
CA ARG A 98 4.78 -2.76 -10.99
C ARG A 98 3.80 -2.29 -12.07
N ASP A 99 3.69 -3.07 -13.15
CA ASP A 99 2.84 -2.73 -14.28
C ASP A 99 1.34 -2.76 -13.90
N GLN A 100 0.94 -3.70 -13.03
CA GLN A 100 -0.43 -3.79 -12.53
C GLN A 100 -0.73 -2.78 -11.42
N ALA A 101 0.25 -2.48 -10.55
CA ALA A 101 0.07 -1.57 -9.41
C ALA A 101 0.13 -0.08 -9.79
N GLY A 102 0.60 0.26 -10.99
CA GLY A 102 0.96 1.64 -11.35
C GLY A 102 -0.18 2.66 -11.22
N ARG A 103 -1.43 2.26 -11.35
CA ARG A 103 -2.61 3.14 -11.26
C ARG A 103 -3.34 3.08 -9.93
N ILE A 104 -3.09 2.05 -9.12
CA ILE A 104 -3.86 1.78 -7.89
C ILE A 104 -3.86 2.99 -6.93
N LYS A 105 -2.71 3.61 -6.72
CA LYS A 105 -2.61 4.79 -5.85
C LYS A 105 -3.45 5.94 -6.37
N LEU A 106 -3.39 6.23 -7.66
CA LEU A 106 -4.15 7.32 -8.29
C LEU A 106 -5.66 7.05 -8.20
N ASP A 107 -6.09 5.85 -8.55
CA ASP A 107 -7.50 5.44 -8.47
C ASP A 107 -8.04 5.59 -7.05
N TYR A 108 -7.24 5.18 -6.05
CA TYR A 108 -7.63 5.31 -4.64
C TYR A 108 -7.72 6.77 -4.18
N LEU A 109 -6.79 7.63 -4.59
CA LEU A 109 -6.83 9.05 -4.25
C LEU A 109 -8.04 9.75 -4.89
N GLN A 110 -8.33 9.47 -6.15
CA GLN A 110 -9.53 9.98 -6.83
C GLN A 110 -10.82 9.51 -6.12
N PHE A 111 -10.86 8.26 -5.69
CA PHE A 111 -11.97 7.76 -4.90
C PHE A 111 -12.16 8.53 -3.59
N LEU A 112 -11.08 8.80 -2.83
CA LEU A 112 -11.16 9.56 -1.58
C LEU A 112 -11.71 10.98 -1.79
N GLU A 113 -11.30 11.65 -2.87
CA GLU A 113 -11.85 12.95 -3.25
C GLU A 113 -13.35 12.86 -3.55
N LEU A 114 -13.76 11.93 -4.42
CA LEU A 114 -15.17 11.73 -4.77
C LEU A 114 -16.03 11.33 -3.57
N GLU A 115 -15.52 10.47 -2.69
CA GLU A 115 -16.22 10.09 -1.47
C GLU A 115 -16.45 11.27 -0.54
N SER A 116 -15.49 12.19 -0.43
CA SER A 116 -15.64 13.41 0.35
C SER A 116 -16.75 14.31 -0.21
N PHE A 117 -16.81 14.49 -1.51
CA PHE A 117 -17.87 15.27 -2.19
C PHE A 117 -19.25 14.62 -2.03
N SER A 118 -19.34 13.30 -2.09
CA SER A 118 -20.63 12.59 -1.95
C SER A 118 -21.29 12.81 -0.59
N ARG A 119 -20.51 13.06 0.47
CA ARG A 119 -21.04 13.34 1.81
C ARG A 119 -21.80 14.67 1.93
N PHE A 120 -21.57 15.60 0.99
CA PHE A 120 -22.26 16.89 0.96
C PHE A 120 -23.61 16.87 0.24
N GLY A 121 -24.14 15.68 -0.10
CA GLY A 121 -25.51 15.52 -0.62
C GLY A 121 -25.68 15.93 -2.08
N GLN A 122 -24.65 16.09 -2.84
CA GLN A 122 -24.73 16.34 -4.28
C GLN A 122 -25.12 15.06 -5.02
N LYS A 123 -26.05 15.19 -5.97
CA LYS A 123 -26.43 14.10 -6.87
C LYS A 123 -25.25 13.80 -7.80
N LEU A 124 -24.69 12.61 -7.66
CA LEU A 124 -23.54 12.18 -8.46
C LEU A 124 -24.02 11.65 -9.82
N GLU A 125 -23.21 11.83 -10.84
CA GLU A 125 -23.41 11.17 -12.12
C GLU A 125 -23.09 9.67 -12.00
N ALA A 126 -23.73 8.84 -12.83
CA ALA A 126 -23.55 7.37 -12.80
C ALA A 126 -22.07 6.94 -12.92
N SER A 127 -21.28 7.69 -13.70
CA SER A 127 -19.85 7.45 -13.85
C SER A 127 -19.06 7.67 -12.54
N MET A 128 -19.46 8.66 -11.74
CA MET A 128 -18.86 8.94 -10.44
C MET A 128 -19.28 7.90 -9.40
N GLU A 129 -20.53 7.45 -9.42
CA GLU A 129 -21.01 6.37 -8.55
C GLU A 129 -20.25 5.06 -8.79
N ALA A 130 -20.01 4.70 -10.06
CA ALA A 130 -19.21 3.54 -10.41
C ALA A 130 -17.78 3.64 -9.87
N ARG A 131 -17.15 4.80 -9.96
CA ARG A 131 -15.79 5.04 -9.37
C ARG A 131 -15.79 4.93 -7.85
N ILE A 132 -16.81 5.46 -7.18
CA ILE A 132 -16.94 5.34 -5.73
C ILE A 132 -17.12 3.88 -5.32
N LYS A 133 -17.98 3.13 -6.04
CA LYS A 133 -18.16 1.69 -5.81
C LYS A 133 -16.83 0.95 -5.93
N ARG A 134 -16.11 1.16 -7.04
CA ARG A 134 -14.82 0.54 -7.31
C ARG A 134 -13.76 0.90 -6.25
N GLY A 135 -13.73 2.15 -5.80
CA GLY A 135 -12.84 2.59 -4.72
C GLY A 135 -13.16 1.97 -3.36
N ARG A 136 -14.44 1.74 -3.06
CA ARG A 136 -14.87 0.99 -1.86
C ARG A 136 -14.43 -0.47 -1.91
N LEU A 137 -14.53 -1.12 -3.07
CA LEU A 137 -14.01 -2.47 -3.28
C LEU A 137 -12.49 -2.50 -3.06
N LEU A 138 -11.75 -1.54 -3.64
CA LEU A 138 -10.30 -1.43 -3.44
C LEU A 138 -9.94 -1.24 -1.96
N ARG A 139 -10.72 -0.45 -1.22
CA ARG A 139 -10.53 -0.26 0.23
C ARG A 139 -10.63 -1.59 0.99
N GLU A 140 -11.55 -2.47 0.60
CA GLU A 140 -11.66 -3.79 1.20
C GLU A 140 -10.50 -4.72 0.80
N VAL A 141 -10.09 -4.69 -0.47
CA VAL A 141 -8.94 -5.47 -0.98
C VAL A 141 -7.64 -5.09 -0.25
N LEU A 142 -7.47 -3.83 0.13
CA LEU A 142 -6.28 -3.32 0.82
C LEU A 142 -6.24 -3.64 2.32
N LYS A 143 -7.32 -4.18 2.89
CA LYS A 143 -7.30 -4.68 4.27
C LYS A 143 -6.48 -5.96 4.36
N GLN A 144 -5.75 -6.09 5.44
CA GLN A 144 -4.90 -7.25 5.71
C GLN A 144 -5.02 -7.63 7.17
N ASP A 145 -5.20 -8.91 7.43
CA ASP A 145 -5.24 -9.44 8.78
C ASP A 145 -3.85 -9.40 9.44
N ARG A 146 -3.87 -9.32 10.76
CA ARG A 146 -2.65 -9.31 11.54
C ARG A 146 -1.90 -10.64 11.35
N LEU A 147 -0.59 -10.55 11.08
CA LEU A 147 0.31 -11.69 10.87
C LEU A 147 -0.04 -12.58 9.65
N ALA A 148 -0.82 -12.06 8.70
CA ALA A 148 -1.18 -12.73 7.46
C ALA A 148 -0.62 -11.96 6.23
N PRO A 149 0.70 -11.97 5.99
CA PRO A 149 1.29 -11.31 4.84
C PRO A 149 0.95 -12.06 3.55
N GLY A 150 0.37 -11.36 2.58
CA GLY A 150 0.10 -11.92 1.26
C GLY A 150 1.39 -12.16 0.46
N THR A 151 1.47 -13.29 -0.23
CA THR A 151 2.60 -13.61 -1.13
C THR A 151 2.61 -12.67 -2.34
N SER A 152 3.77 -12.50 -2.97
CA SER A 152 3.88 -11.66 -4.18
C SER A 152 3.02 -12.19 -5.34
N THR A 153 2.85 -13.51 -5.45
CA THR A 153 1.97 -14.13 -6.44
C THR A 153 0.49 -13.83 -6.17
N PHE A 154 0.06 -13.88 -4.91
CA PHE A 154 -1.28 -13.46 -4.51
C PHE A 154 -1.51 -11.96 -4.76
N GLN A 155 -0.50 -11.12 -4.46
CA GLN A 155 -0.57 -9.69 -4.77
C GLN A 155 -0.77 -9.44 -6.26
N LEU A 156 -0.04 -10.14 -7.14
CA LEU A 156 -0.22 -10.03 -8.58
C LEU A 156 -1.63 -10.49 -9.00
N ALA A 157 -2.11 -11.60 -8.44
CA ALA A 157 -3.43 -12.14 -8.78
C ALA A 157 -4.57 -11.15 -8.50
N TRP A 158 -4.62 -10.59 -7.28
CA TRP A 158 -5.68 -9.63 -6.96
C TRP A 158 -5.52 -8.30 -7.70
N LEU A 159 -4.28 -7.85 -8.01
CA LEU A 159 -4.06 -6.67 -8.83
C LEU A 159 -4.66 -6.83 -10.23
N ILE A 160 -4.41 -7.98 -10.87
CA ILE A 160 -5.00 -8.29 -12.18
C ILE A 160 -6.53 -8.39 -12.07
N ALA A 161 -7.03 -9.12 -11.06
CA ALA A 161 -8.47 -9.28 -10.83
C ALA A 161 -9.17 -7.92 -10.65
N TYR A 162 -8.59 -7.00 -9.87
CA TYR A 162 -9.11 -5.66 -9.68
C TYR A 162 -9.07 -4.84 -10.99
N ASN A 163 -7.95 -4.85 -11.71
CA ASN A 163 -7.78 -4.08 -12.93
C ASN A 163 -8.71 -4.54 -14.05
N ASP A 164 -8.91 -5.84 -14.18
CA ASP A 164 -9.77 -6.46 -15.21
C ASP A 164 -11.26 -6.50 -14.80
N GLY A 165 -11.60 -5.98 -13.60
CA GLY A 165 -13.00 -5.79 -13.17
C GLY A 165 -13.68 -7.02 -12.57
N PHE A 166 -12.95 -8.08 -12.20
CA PHE A 166 -13.54 -9.27 -11.56
C PHE A 166 -14.28 -8.97 -10.26
N PHE A 167 -13.92 -7.91 -9.57
CA PHE A 167 -14.58 -7.51 -8.34
C PHE A 167 -15.75 -6.53 -8.54
N ASP A 168 -15.92 -5.96 -9.73
CA ASP A 168 -16.91 -4.91 -9.98
C ASP A 168 -18.37 -5.34 -9.72
N PRO A 169 -18.80 -6.62 -9.94
CA PRO A 169 -20.14 -7.08 -9.59
C PRO A 169 -20.37 -7.19 -8.08
N LEU A 170 -19.32 -7.36 -7.29
CA LEU A 170 -19.39 -7.68 -5.87
C LEU A 170 -19.83 -6.49 -5.00
N GLN A 171 -20.31 -6.83 -3.80
CA GLN A 171 -20.44 -5.87 -2.70
C GLN A 171 -19.16 -5.86 -1.83
N PRO A 172 -18.86 -4.76 -1.15
CA PRO A 172 -17.67 -4.68 -0.28
C PRO A 172 -17.58 -5.81 0.76
N SER A 173 -18.71 -6.27 1.28
CA SER A 173 -18.77 -7.37 2.27
C SER A 173 -18.35 -8.73 1.71
N GLU A 174 -18.38 -8.92 0.39
CA GLU A 174 -18.07 -10.19 -0.28
C GLU A 174 -16.57 -10.30 -0.62
N ILE A 175 -15.86 -9.18 -0.66
CA ILE A 175 -14.44 -9.11 -1.06
C ILE A 175 -13.56 -10.01 -0.20
N SER A 176 -13.73 -10.01 1.11
CA SER A 176 -12.90 -10.84 1.99
C SER A 176 -12.98 -12.33 1.66
N GLY A 177 -14.19 -12.84 1.40
CA GLY A 177 -14.40 -14.23 1.00
C GLY A 177 -13.77 -14.55 -0.36
N GLN A 178 -13.91 -13.64 -1.33
CA GLN A 178 -13.31 -13.80 -2.65
C GLN A 178 -11.78 -13.78 -2.61
N LEU A 179 -11.20 -12.90 -1.78
CA LEU A 179 -9.74 -12.86 -1.60
C LEU A 179 -9.20 -14.13 -0.95
N GLN A 180 -9.90 -14.69 0.04
CA GLN A 180 -9.52 -15.97 0.65
C GLN A 180 -9.58 -17.13 -0.36
N GLN A 181 -10.63 -17.18 -1.18
CA GLN A 181 -10.75 -18.15 -2.24
C GLN A 181 -9.61 -18.02 -3.26
N LEU A 182 -9.33 -16.79 -3.69
CA LEU A 182 -8.25 -16.49 -4.62
C LEU A 182 -6.89 -16.88 -4.04
N GLU A 183 -6.60 -16.55 -2.78
CA GLU A 183 -5.35 -16.90 -2.12
C GLU A 183 -5.13 -18.41 -2.07
N GLN A 184 -6.15 -19.16 -1.66
CA GLN A 184 -6.10 -20.63 -1.62
C GLN A 184 -5.89 -21.25 -3.02
N ALA A 185 -6.51 -20.67 -4.05
CA ALA A 185 -6.32 -21.12 -5.42
C ALA A 185 -4.90 -20.83 -5.92
N VAL A 186 -4.37 -19.63 -5.65
CA VAL A 186 -2.99 -19.26 -6.00
C VAL A 186 -1.98 -20.18 -5.31
N GLN A 187 -2.18 -20.50 -4.03
CA GLN A 187 -1.29 -21.42 -3.30
C GLN A 187 -1.24 -22.84 -3.89
N LYS A 188 -2.35 -23.27 -4.50
CA LYS A 188 -2.45 -24.60 -5.17
C LYS A 188 -1.99 -24.56 -6.63
N SER A 189 -1.84 -23.37 -7.20
CA SER A 189 -1.44 -23.21 -8.61
C SER A 189 0.08 -23.33 -8.78
N THR A 190 0.51 -23.53 -10.01
CA THR A 190 1.93 -23.48 -10.42
C THR A 190 2.33 -22.11 -10.98
N LEU A 191 1.42 -21.12 -10.91
CA LEU A 191 1.68 -19.79 -11.45
C LEU A 191 2.71 -19.03 -10.61
N ALA A 192 3.62 -18.38 -11.32
CA ALA A 192 4.68 -17.54 -10.76
C ALA A 192 4.61 -16.13 -11.38
N LEU A 193 5.35 -15.19 -10.83
CA LEU A 193 5.36 -13.79 -11.28
C LEU A 193 5.78 -13.63 -12.77
N ASN A 194 6.54 -14.58 -13.31
CA ASN A 194 7.02 -14.54 -14.69
C ASN A 194 6.05 -15.16 -15.71
N ASN A 195 4.92 -15.71 -15.24
CA ASN A 195 3.91 -16.23 -16.16
C ASN A 195 3.25 -15.10 -16.95
N ASP A 196 2.82 -15.43 -18.18
CA ASP A 196 2.15 -14.48 -19.05
C ASP A 196 0.81 -14.02 -18.46
N LEU A 197 0.44 -12.77 -18.74
CA LEU A 197 -0.81 -12.16 -18.30
C LEU A 197 -2.04 -12.96 -18.78
N GLN A 198 -1.96 -13.59 -19.96
CA GLN A 198 -3.05 -14.45 -20.47
C GLN A 198 -3.27 -15.68 -19.59
N GLN A 199 -2.21 -16.29 -19.09
CA GLN A 199 -2.30 -17.43 -18.16
C GLN A 199 -2.93 -17.02 -16.84
N TRP A 200 -2.58 -15.84 -16.33
CA TRP A 200 -3.21 -15.27 -15.15
C TRP A 200 -4.71 -14.99 -15.35
N ARG A 201 -5.08 -14.42 -16.49
CA ARG A 201 -6.48 -14.15 -16.83
C ARG A 201 -7.30 -15.44 -16.94
N GLN A 202 -6.74 -16.46 -17.59
CA GLN A 202 -7.40 -17.76 -17.67
C GLN A 202 -7.62 -18.36 -16.27
N PHE A 203 -6.58 -18.36 -15.44
CA PHE A 203 -6.67 -18.82 -14.06
C PHE A 203 -7.72 -18.05 -13.24
N LEU A 204 -7.79 -16.74 -13.40
CA LEU A 204 -8.79 -15.90 -12.72
C LEU A 204 -10.22 -16.20 -13.18
N ASN A 205 -10.42 -16.39 -14.49
CA ASN A 205 -11.72 -16.80 -15.04
C ASN A 205 -12.20 -18.16 -14.48
N ASP A 206 -11.26 -19.09 -14.28
CA ASP A 206 -11.57 -20.42 -13.74
C ASP A 206 -11.81 -20.37 -12.22
N THR A 207 -11.19 -19.42 -11.52
CA THR A 207 -11.24 -19.30 -10.06
C THR A 207 -12.33 -18.36 -9.55
N LEU A 208 -12.55 -17.25 -10.24
CA LEU A 208 -13.48 -16.16 -9.91
C LEU A 208 -14.44 -15.98 -11.10
N PRO A 209 -15.35 -16.93 -11.35
CA PRO A 209 -16.27 -16.79 -12.47
C PRO A 209 -17.08 -15.50 -12.32
N PHE A 210 -17.20 -14.73 -13.40
CA PHE A 210 -18.06 -13.56 -13.42
C PHE A 210 -19.49 -13.98 -12.99
N VAL A 211 -19.99 -13.38 -11.94
CA VAL A 211 -21.40 -13.48 -11.59
C VAL A 211 -22.16 -12.66 -12.65
N THR A 212 -22.69 -13.36 -13.67
CA THR A 212 -23.57 -12.78 -14.68
C THR A 212 -24.90 -12.37 -14.09
#